data_61592eff81008f91668e46ff2fe338f3
#
_entry.id   61592eff81008f91668e46ff2fe338f3
#
_cell.length_a   1.000
_cell.length_b   1.000
_cell.length_c   1.000
_cell.angle_alpha   90.00
_cell.angle_beta   90.00
_cell.angle_gamma   90.00
#
_symmetry.space_group_name_H-M   'P 1'
#
loop_
_entity.id
_entity.type
_entity.pdbx_description
1 polymer ?
#
loop_
_entity_poly.entity_id
_entity_poly.type
_entity_poly.pdbx_seq_one_letter_code
_entity_poly.pdbx_strand_id
1 'polypeptide(L)'
;MSRRKEGTKLKKIITRTVTRKKTALLLLSLMAMLVIPATTVGPKAMGATGRSFDNLVVILMENNGYCDVMTSCGGSGSYETSLAQTYSIAGSCQSDSSCSSGGYSGTSHPSEGNYISLVGGDNFGHTSDGYCCWGLAQSSIVAKMESAGLTWQAYAEDASGSGSCSFDPPRHADHFGFLTFNEMHTSARCLHFLATTSPSNPSGSADDHEFLGSLNAPNPANMTWLTPNDNDNGHDSGVSGGDSYLSNLVPLILSSNLFKTHRAALFIVYDEGNSGCSPSPCSGSTNDFLYASWSGPVVKQAYVGTGSYNHYSFLKTVETNWGLSSLTSNDANASPMTEFFASTTTTSPPSGNQPASFWTNPLVMPVILGAILTGIVYLVVSRRRSATKRRVVQTSETQAK
;
A
#
# COMPACT_ATOMS: atom_id res chain seq x y z
N MET A 1 18.52 -46.70 -69.43
CA MET A 1 18.95 -46.79 -68.00
C MET A 1 19.54 -45.47 -67.38
N SER A 2 19.69 -44.39 -68.15
CA SER A 2 20.33 -43.12 -67.72
C SER A 2 19.39 -42.18 -66.97
N ARG A 3 18.11 -42.04 -67.31
CA ARG A 3 17.18 -41.06 -66.68
C ARG A 3 16.76 -41.34 -65.21
N ARG A 4 16.92 -42.58 -64.75
CA ARG A 4 16.50 -42.95 -63.36
C ARG A 4 17.54 -42.57 -62.30
N LYS A 5 18.82 -42.37 -62.67
CA LYS A 5 19.90 -42.01 -61.78
C LYS A 5 19.95 -40.49 -61.47
N GLU A 6 19.53 -39.65 -62.40
CA GLU A 6 19.51 -38.17 -62.18
C GLU A 6 18.38 -37.72 -61.25
N GLY A 7 17.19 -38.33 -61.35
CA GLY A 7 16.05 -38.00 -60.48
C GLY A 7 16.36 -38.29 -58.99
N THR A 8 17.15 -39.31 -58.71
CA THR A 8 17.51 -39.67 -57.32
C THR A 8 18.57 -38.73 -56.70
N LYS A 9 19.49 -38.19 -57.52
CA LYS A 9 20.47 -37.21 -57.10
C LYS A 9 19.80 -35.85 -56.80
N LEU A 10 18.85 -35.41 -57.62
CA LEU A 10 18.14 -34.18 -57.48
C LEU A 10 17.27 -34.18 -56.21
N LYS A 11 16.51 -35.27 -55.95
CA LYS A 11 15.74 -35.44 -54.71
C LYS A 11 16.62 -35.39 -53.46
N LYS A 12 17.80 -35.96 -53.49
CA LYS A 12 18.74 -35.98 -52.33
C LYS A 12 19.33 -34.60 -52.05
N ILE A 13 19.54 -33.75 -53.05
CA ILE A 13 20.03 -32.38 -52.92
C ILE A 13 18.93 -31.48 -52.38
N ILE A 14 17.69 -31.58 -52.91
CA ILE A 14 16.54 -30.78 -52.43
C ILE A 14 16.20 -31.11 -50.99
N THR A 15 16.20 -32.38 -50.59
CA THR A 15 15.92 -32.83 -49.24
C THR A 15 16.99 -32.30 -48.21
N ARG A 16 18.27 -32.29 -48.62
CA ARG A 16 19.34 -31.73 -47.76
C ARG A 16 19.26 -30.22 -47.61
N THR A 17 18.84 -29.48 -48.64
CA THR A 17 18.75 -28.01 -48.57
C THR A 17 17.53 -27.57 -47.74
N VAL A 18 16.40 -28.29 -47.87
CA VAL A 18 15.19 -28.03 -47.08
C VAL A 18 15.41 -28.33 -45.58
N THR A 19 16.11 -29.43 -45.27
CA THR A 19 16.39 -29.78 -43.88
C THR A 19 17.34 -28.78 -43.21
N ARG A 20 18.37 -28.27 -43.94
CA ARG A 20 19.25 -27.23 -43.43
C ARG A 20 18.56 -25.88 -43.19
N LYS A 21 17.65 -25.49 -44.09
CA LYS A 21 16.85 -24.27 -43.93
C LYS A 21 15.88 -24.36 -42.73
N LYS A 22 15.23 -25.51 -42.54
CA LYS A 22 14.33 -25.73 -41.39
C LYS A 22 15.10 -25.75 -40.07
N THR A 23 16.29 -26.31 -39.99
CA THR A 23 17.13 -26.31 -38.78
C THR A 23 17.68 -24.92 -38.50
N ALA A 24 18.05 -24.14 -39.51
CA ALA A 24 18.48 -22.75 -39.33
C ALA A 24 17.31 -21.84 -38.88
N LEU A 25 16.10 -22.04 -39.42
CA LEU A 25 14.92 -21.28 -38.98
C LEU A 25 14.51 -21.63 -37.53
N LEU A 26 14.62 -22.91 -37.14
CA LEU A 26 14.33 -23.37 -35.79
C LEU A 26 15.34 -22.79 -34.78
N LEU A 27 16.60 -22.68 -35.14
CA LEU A 27 17.65 -22.08 -34.31
C LEU A 27 17.48 -20.54 -34.20
N LEU A 28 17.03 -19.87 -35.27
CA LEU A 28 16.72 -18.43 -35.20
C LEU A 28 15.46 -18.16 -34.35
N SER A 29 14.43 -19.00 -34.45
CA SER A 29 13.23 -18.86 -33.61
C SER A 29 13.49 -19.18 -32.14
N LEU A 30 14.39 -20.12 -31.82
CA LEU A 30 14.83 -20.40 -30.45
C LEU A 30 15.69 -19.26 -29.88
N MET A 31 16.47 -18.56 -30.70
CA MET A 31 17.22 -17.36 -30.27
C MET A 31 16.32 -16.14 -30.07
N ALA A 32 15.25 -16.02 -30.86
CA ALA A 32 14.28 -14.92 -30.71
C ALA A 32 13.38 -15.08 -29.46
N MET A 33 13.19 -16.32 -28.96
CA MET A 33 12.44 -16.57 -27.71
C MET A 33 13.29 -16.40 -26.43
N LEU A 34 14.60 -16.17 -26.53
CA LEU A 34 15.49 -15.93 -25.40
C LEU A 34 15.77 -14.44 -25.14
N VAL A 35 15.17 -13.54 -25.94
CA VAL A 35 15.02 -12.14 -25.56
C VAL A 35 13.68 -12.02 -24.84
N ILE A 36 13.57 -12.64 -23.66
CA ILE A 36 12.65 -12.17 -22.63
C ILE A 36 13.15 -10.77 -22.35
N PRO A 37 12.36 -9.70 -22.56
CA PRO A 37 12.72 -8.44 -21.95
C PRO A 37 12.86 -8.78 -20.46
N ALA A 38 14.08 -8.70 -19.93
CA ALA A 38 14.25 -8.56 -18.51
C ALA A 38 13.40 -7.32 -18.19
N THR A 39 12.16 -7.55 -17.73
CA THR A 39 11.50 -6.56 -16.92
C THR A 39 12.51 -6.34 -15.81
N THR A 40 13.32 -5.32 -15.97
CA THR A 40 14.03 -4.74 -14.87
C THR A 40 12.93 -4.42 -13.87
N VAL A 41 12.73 -5.30 -12.90
CA VAL A 41 12.17 -4.86 -11.62
C VAL A 41 13.15 -3.76 -11.26
N GLY A 42 12.76 -2.53 -11.57
CA GLY A 42 13.50 -1.35 -11.17
C GLY A 42 13.77 -1.52 -9.68
N PRO A 43 14.91 -1.11 -9.17
CA PRO A 43 15.14 -1.12 -7.74
C PRO A 43 13.92 -0.49 -7.13
N LYS A 44 13.23 -1.24 -6.21
CA LYS A 44 12.12 -0.74 -5.42
C LYS A 44 12.60 0.61 -4.92
N ALA A 45 11.91 1.69 -5.28
CA ALA A 45 12.39 3.04 -5.03
C ALA A 45 12.76 3.10 -3.55
N MET A 46 14.04 3.19 -3.26
CA MET A 46 14.51 3.53 -1.92
C MET A 46 13.79 4.83 -1.60
N GLY A 47 13.04 4.85 -0.48
CA GLY A 47 12.15 5.93 -0.11
C GLY A 47 12.75 7.29 -0.47
N ALA A 48 12.00 8.12 -1.19
CA ALA A 48 12.50 9.42 -1.61
C ALA A 48 13.02 10.14 -0.37
N THR A 49 14.25 10.62 -0.42
CA THR A 49 14.87 11.38 0.66
C THR A 49 13.91 12.50 1.09
N GLY A 50 13.39 12.43 2.32
CA GLY A 50 12.44 13.42 2.86
C GLY A 50 11.07 12.89 3.27
N ARG A 51 10.67 11.66 2.91
CA ARG A 51 9.41 11.06 3.36
C ARG A 51 9.52 10.57 4.80
N SER A 52 8.48 10.81 5.61
CA SER A 52 8.38 10.28 6.96
C SER A 52 8.04 8.80 6.96
N PHE A 53 7.14 8.37 6.08
CA PHE A 53 6.69 6.97 5.92
C PHE A 53 6.54 6.61 4.43
N ASP A 54 6.60 5.33 4.13
CA ASP A 54 6.31 4.77 2.80
C ASP A 54 4.91 4.18 2.72
N ASN A 55 4.38 3.71 3.86
CA ASN A 55 3.05 3.15 3.98
C ASN A 55 2.31 3.78 5.17
N LEU A 56 1.02 4.00 4.97
CA LEU A 56 0.09 4.56 5.95
C LEU A 56 -1.09 3.61 6.15
N VAL A 57 -1.39 3.31 7.40
CA VAL A 57 -2.65 2.67 7.81
C VAL A 57 -3.46 3.69 8.58
N VAL A 58 -4.75 3.79 8.28
CA VAL A 58 -5.69 4.72 8.95
C VAL A 58 -6.83 3.91 9.53
N ILE A 59 -7.18 4.18 10.79
CA ILE A 59 -8.41 3.68 11.43
C ILE A 59 -9.20 4.89 11.88
N LEU A 60 -10.44 4.98 11.44
CA LEU A 60 -11.35 6.07 11.79
C LEU A 60 -12.37 5.58 12.80
N MET A 61 -12.36 6.20 13.98
CA MET A 61 -13.25 5.93 15.11
C MET A 61 -14.34 7.03 15.19
N GLU A 62 -15.34 6.85 16.05
CA GLU A 62 -16.57 7.65 16.05
C GLU A 62 -16.91 8.30 17.40
N ASN A 63 -17.31 9.57 17.30
CA ASN A 63 -18.09 10.32 18.29
C ASN A 63 -17.52 10.37 19.72
N ASN A 64 -16.18 10.40 19.91
CA ASN A 64 -15.62 10.55 21.25
C ASN A 64 -14.51 11.59 21.27
N GLY A 65 -14.62 12.51 22.23
CA GLY A 65 -13.64 13.55 22.48
C GLY A 65 -12.33 13.02 23.10
N TYR A 66 -11.33 13.88 23.14
CA TYR A 66 -10.02 13.55 23.74
C TYR A 66 -10.15 13.05 25.16
N CYS A 67 -10.95 13.72 26.00
CA CYS A 67 -11.10 13.37 27.40
C CYS A 67 -12.18 12.30 27.66
N ASP A 68 -12.98 11.94 26.68
CA ASP A 68 -13.79 10.71 26.73
C ASP A 68 -12.87 9.47 26.64
N VAL A 69 -11.80 9.59 25.82
CA VAL A 69 -10.84 8.48 25.56
C VAL A 69 -9.72 8.47 26.59
N MET A 70 -8.99 9.58 26.77
CA MET A 70 -7.76 9.61 27.56
C MET A 70 -8.02 9.53 29.06
N THR A 71 -7.46 8.50 29.72
CA THR A 71 -7.59 8.31 31.17
C THR A 71 -6.93 9.43 31.99
N SER A 72 -6.00 10.18 31.39
CA SER A 72 -5.32 11.32 32.03
C SER A 72 -6.25 12.48 32.37
N CYS A 73 -7.40 12.61 31.71
CA CYS A 73 -8.42 13.62 31.97
C CYS A 73 -9.80 13.03 32.27
N GLY A 74 -9.88 11.75 32.60
CA GLY A 74 -11.11 11.13 33.09
C GLY A 74 -11.76 10.13 32.13
N GLY A 75 -11.21 9.93 30.94
CA GLY A 75 -11.70 9.02 29.93
C GLY A 75 -11.53 7.55 30.29
N SER A 76 -12.13 6.68 29.48
CA SER A 76 -12.20 5.24 29.75
C SER A 76 -11.34 4.39 28.81
N GLY A 77 -10.65 4.97 27.80
CA GLY A 77 -9.81 4.29 26.82
C GLY A 77 -8.43 3.95 27.39
N SER A 78 -8.35 2.86 28.13
CA SER A 78 -7.10 2.47 28.80
C SER A 78 -6.03 1.98 27.85
N TYR A 79 -6.41 1.24 26.81
CA TYR A 79 -5.51 0.77 25.75
C TYR A 79 -5.05 1.95 24.88
N GLU A 80 -5.96 2.78 24.42
CA GLU A 80 -5.67 3.96 23.61
C GLU A 80 -4.76 4.94 24.35
N THR A 81 -4.99 5.17 25.66
CA THR A 81 -4.10 5.94 26.51
C THR A 81 -2.69 5.33 26.56
N SER A 82 -2.57 4.01 26.73
CA SER A 82 -1.29 3.30 26.74
C SER A 82 -0.57 3.38 25.39
N LEU A 83 -1.33 3.25 24.29
CA LEU A 83 -0.80 3.39 22.93
C LEU A 83 -0.25 4.80 22.69
N ALA A 84 -1.01 5.84 23.04
CA ALA A 84 -0.62 7.23 22.95
C ALA A 84 0.62 7.56 23.78
N GLN A 85 0.74 7.00 24.98
CA GLN A 85 1.90 7.16 25.85
C GLN A 85 3.14 6.40 25.33
N THR A 86 2.93 5.28 24.65
CA THR A 86 4.02 4.51 24.07
C THR A 86 4.57 5.18 22.82
N TYR A 87 3.71 5.70 21.97
CA TYR A 87 4.06 6.34 20.70
C TYR A 87 3.81 7.84 20.76
N SER A 88 2.72 8.32 20.17
CA SER A 88 2.48 9.76 20.15
C SER A 88 1.00 10.11 20.11
N ILE A 89 0.66 11.29 20.63
CA ILE A 89 -0.67 11.85 20.68
C ILE A 89 -0.64 13.34 20.29
N ALA A 90 -1.66 13.80 19.58
CA ALA A 90 -1.84 15.20 19.24
C ALA A 90 -2.38 15.99 20.44
N GLY A 91 -1.49 16.73 21.10
CA GLY A 91 -1.84 17.64 22.18
C GLY A 91 -1.92 17.04 23.57
N SER A 92 -2.13 17.90 24.54
CA SER A 92 -2.35 17.59 25.96
C SER A 92 -3.56 18.37 26.43
N CYS A 93 -4.70 17.71 26.52
CA CYS A 93 -5.98 18.32 26.83
C CYS A 93 -6.41 18.03 28.28
N GLN A 94 -7.12 18.95 28.87
CA GLN A 94 -7.71 18.86 30.20
C GLN A 94 -9.21 18.66 30.15
N SER A 95 -9.81 18.97 28.98
CA SER A 95 -11.21 18.73 28.64
C SER A 95 -11.31 18.67 27.10
N ASP A 96 -12.43 18.23 26.57
CA ASP A 96 -12.64 18.19 25.12
C ASP A 96 -12.71 19.57 24.46
N SER A 97 -12.79 20.62 25.26
CA SER A 97 -12.77 22.01 24.78
C SER A 97 -11.50 22.79 25.15
N SER A 98 -10.52 22.17 25.83
CA SER A 98 -9.33 22.86 26.30
C SER A 98 -8.10 21.97 26.36
N CYS A 99 -7.07 22.37 25.61
CA CYS A 99 -5.74 21.76 25.66
C CYS A 99 -4.71 22.78 26.18
N SER A 100 -3.77 22.32 27.01
CA SER A 100 -2.64 23.14 27.46
C SER A 100 -1.55 23.26 26.38
N SER A 101 -1.53 22.35 25.43
CA SER A 101 -0.56 22.35 24.33
C SER A 101 -1.11 21.55 23.17
N GLY A 102 -1.11 22.17 21.99
CA GLY A 102 -1.54 21.54 20.75
C GLY A 102 -2.98 21.04 20.78
N GLY A 103 -3.26 20.05 19.98
CA GLY A 103 -4.55 19.36 19.93
C GLY A 103 -4.95 19.00 18.50
N TYR A 104 -5.92 18.13 18.39
CA TYR A 104 -6.55 17.76 17.13
C TYR A 104 -8.05 17.93 17.24
N SER A 105 -8.69 18.56 16.26
CA SER A 105 -10.14 18.78 16.26
C SER A 105 -10.79 18.24 14.99
N GLY A 106 -12.10 17.95 15.06
CA GLY A 106 -12.91 17.72 13.88
C GLY A 106 -13.03 18.97 13.01
N THR A 107 -13.69 18.85 11.87
CA THR A 107 -13.93 19.95 10.92
C THR A 107 -15.41 20.21 10.69
N SER A 108 -16.26 19.32 11.16
CA SER A 108 -17.72 19.37 10.97
C SER A 108 -18.45 18.72 12.14
N HIS A 109 -19.75 18.91 12.21
CA HIS A 109 -20.78 18.10 12.83
C HIS A 109 -22.00 18.08 11.92
N PRO A 110 -22.66 16.95 11.74
CA PRO A 110 -22.30 15.61 12.21
C PRO A 110 -21.24 14.92 11.34
N SER A 111 -21.04 13.61 11.55
CA SER A 111 -19.93 12.76 11.10
C SER A 111 -19.63 12.84 9.60
N GLU A 112 -20.63 12.79 8.71
CA GLU A 112 -20.42 12.72 7.24
C GLU A 112 -19.44 13.77 6.72
N GLY A 113 -19.57 15.03 7.21
CA GLY A 113 -18.67 16.12 6.82
C GLY A 113 -17.21 15.89 7.17
N ASN A 114 -16.92 15.17 8.27
CA ASN A 114 -15.57 14.81 8.69
C ASN A 114 -14.98 13.70 7.82
N TYR A 115 -15.78 12.68 7.49
CA TYR A 115 -15.36 11.62 6.57
C TYR A 115 -14.98 12.16 5.19
N ILE A 116 -15.77 13.11 4.68
CA ILE A 116 -15.49 13.79 3.42
C ILE A 116 -14.23 14.65 3.54
N SER A 117 -14.09 15.42 4.61
CA SER A 117 -12.94 16.31 4.84
C SER A 117 -11.62 15.58 4.91
N LEU A 118 -11.57 14.40 5.55
CA LEU A 118 -10.37 13.58 5.69
C LEU A 118 -9.80 13.11 4.35
N VAL A 119 -10.63 12.99 3.32
CA VAL A 119 -10.19 12.49 2.01
C VAL A 119 -10.32 13.51 0.88
N GLY A 120 -11.08 14.58 1.08
CA GLY A 120 -11.37 15.60 0.07
C GLY A 120 -10.89 17.02 0.40
N GLY A 121 -10.50 17.29 1.65
CA GLY A 121 -9.98 18.60 2.07
C GLY A 121 -11.06 19.67 2.33
N ASP A 122 -12.32 19.30 2.28
CA ASP A 122 -13.47 20.14 2.61
C ASP A 122 -14.67 19.23 2.89
N ASN A 123 -15.68 19.71 3.63
CA ASN A 123 -16.95 19.03 3.75
C ASN A 123 -17.90 19.36 2.57
N PHE A 124 -17.53 20.29 1.69
CA PHE A 124 -18.28 20.74 0.51
C PHE A 124 -19.74 21.10 0.79
N GLY A 125 -20.02 21.59 2.01
CA GLY A 125 -21.35 21.99 2.45
C GLY A 125 -22.20 20.84 3.01
N HIS A 126 -21.63 19.65 3.21
CA HIS A 126 -22.29 18.54 3.90
C HIS A 126 -22.26 18.81 5.41
N THR A 127 -23.42 19.12 5.98
CA THR A 127 -23.60 19.48 7.38
C THR A 127 -24.72 18.68 8.03
N SER A 128 -25.06 17.52 7.48
CA SER A 128 -26.05 16.56 8.02
C SER A 128 -25.65 15.15 7.56
N ASP A 129 -25.89 14.16 8.40
CA ASP A 129 -25.79 12.76 8.01
C ASP A 129 -26.96 12.34 7.14
N GLY A 130 -26.84 11.19 6.50
CA GLY A 130 -27.86 10.59 5.65
C GLY A 130 -27.65 10.85 4.17
N TYR A 131 -26.49 11.35 3.76
CA TYR A 131 -26.11 11.45 2.35
C TYR A 131 -25.72 10.05 1.86
N CYS A 132 -26.67 9.38 1.28
CA CYS A 132 -26.48 7.98 0.89
C CYS A 132 -25.76 7.77 -0.45
N CYS A 133 -25.52 8.88 -1.18
CA CYS A 133 -25.21 8.72 -2.59
C CYS A 133 -24.03 9.61 -2.99
N TRP A 134 -23.30 9.18 -3.97
CA TRP A 134 -22.25 9.99 -4.59
C TRP A 134 -22.83 11.24 -5.27
N GLY A 135 -22.07 12.29 -5.33
CA GLY A 135 -22.53 13.53 -5.95
C GLY A 135 -21.44 14.58 -6.09
N LEU A 136 -20.34 14.45 -5.36
CA LEU A 136 -19.27 15.43 -5.41
C LEU A 136 -18.48 15.30 -6.71
N ALA A 137 -18.41 16.40 -7.46
CA ALA A 137 -17.61 16.50 -8.68
C ALA A 137 -16.12 16.80 -8.39
N GLN A 138 -15.80 17.14 -7.15
CA GLN A 138 -14.44 17.40 -6.68
C GLN A 138 -13.63 16.09 -6.65
N SER A 139 -12.31 16.24 -6.61
CA SER A 139 -11.40 15.09 -6.48
C SER A 139 -11.09 14.79 -5.03
N SER A 140 -10.91 13.51 -4.73
CA SER A 140 -10.36 13.03 -3.47
C SER A 140 -8.83 12.88 -3.54
N ILE A 141 -8.20 12.60 -2.41
CA ILE A 141 -6.76 12.32 -2.32
C ILE A 141 -6.34 11.13 -3.21
N VAL A 142 -7.26 10.21 -3.49
CA VAL A 142 -7.00 9.03 -4.32
C VAL A 142 -6.53 9.41 -5.72
N ALA A 143 -7.16 10.38 -6.37
CA ALA A 143 -6.73 10.83 -7.70
C ALA A 143 -5.29 11.37 -7.71
N LYS A 144 -4.88 12.05 -6.64
CA LYS A 144 -3.50 12.54 -6.48
C LYS A 144 -2.52 11.39 -6.25
N MET A 145 -2.89 10.43 -5.41
CA MET A 145 -2.09 9.24 -5.14
C MET A 145 -1.84 8.42 -6.41
N GLU A 146 -2.90 8.10 -7.15
CA GLU A 146 -2.80 7.33 -8.40
C GLU A 146 -1.93 8.05 -9.44
N SER A 147 -2.09 9.37 -9.56
CA SER A 147 -1.25 10.20 -10.46
C SER A 147 0.24 10.18 -10.09
N ALA A 148 0.54 9.95 -8.82
CA ALA A 148 1.91 9.81 -8.31
C ALA A 148 2.40 8.35 -8.30
N GLY A 149 1.62 7.40 -8.83
CA GLY A 149 1.95 5.97 -8.87
C GLY A 149 1.85 5.28 -7.50
N LEU A 150 1.12 5.87 -6.55
CA LEU A 150 0.86 5.30 -5.24
C LEU A 150 -0.39 4.42 -5.27
N THR A 151 -0.38 3.37 -4.46
CA THR A 151 -1.48 2.41 -4.35
C THR A 151 -2.28 2.61 -3.08
N TRP A 152 -3.56 2.25 -3.10
CA TRP A 152 -4.45 2.41 -1.98
C TRP A 152 -5.47 1.27 -1.90
N GLN A 153 -6.00 1.03 -0.73
CA GLN A 153 -7.14 0.16 -0.44
C GLN A 153 -7.95 0.76 0.71
N ALA A 154 -9.26 0.63 0.65
CA ALA A 154 -10.15 1.10 1.71
C ALA A 154 -11.10 -0.04 2.11
N TYR A 155 -11.06 -0.37 3.39
CA TYR A 155 -11.84 -1.42 4.01
C TYR A 155 -12.95 -0.83 4.85
N ALA A 156 -14.12 -1.49 4.85
CA ALA A 156 -15.14 -1.30 5.86
C ALA A 156 -15.58 -2.66 6.41
N GLU A 157 -15.78 -2.71 7.72
CA GLU A 157 -16.33 -3.90 8.36
C GLU A 157 -17.77 -4.14 7.92
N ASP A 158 -18.12 -5.42 7.79
CA ASP A 158 -19.46 -5.92 7.46
C ASP A 158 -20.09 -5.32 6.18
N ALA A 159 -19.27 -4.75 5.31
CA ALA A 159 -19.73 -4.21 4.04
C ALA A 159 -20.14 -5.31 3.08
N SER A 160 -21.13 -5.04 2.23
CA SER A 160 -21.47 -5.89 1.10
C SER A 160 -20.77 -5.45 -0.19
N GLY A 161 -20.78 -6.29 -1.23
CA GLY A 161 -20.27 -5.92 -2.55
C GLY A 161 -18.74 -5.69 -2.64
N SER A 162 -17.95 -6.32 -1.77
CA SER A 162 -16.49 -6.22 -1.74
C SER A 162 -15.86 -6.33 -3.13
N GLY A 163 -14.96 -5.42 -3.46
CA GLY A 163 -14.24 -5.39 -4.73
C GLY A 163 -15.11 -5.07 -5.94
N SER A 164 -16.21 -4.35 -5.78
CA SER A 164 -17.14 -4.01 -6.87
C SER A 164 -17.77 -2.62 -6.67
N CYS A 165 -18.38 -2.09 -7.73
CA CYS A 165 -19.13 -0.83 -7.66
C CYS A 165 -20.50 -0.95 -6.96
N SER A 166 -20.83 -2.12 -6.43
CA SER A 166 -21.93 -2.34 -5.51
C SER A 166 -21.47 -2.45 -4.05
N PHE A 167 -20.26 -1.96 -3.76
CA PHE A 167 -19.74 -1.89 -2.40
C PHE A 167 -20.65 -0.98 -1.56
N ASP A 168 -21.07 -1.51 -0.43
CA ASP A 168 -22.02 -0.84 0.45
C ASP A 168 -21.70 -1.16 1.92
N PRO A 169 -21.03 -0.24 2.63
CA PRO A 169 -20.75 -0.36 4.05
C PRO A 169 -22.02 -0.14 4.88
N PRO A 170 -22.09 -0.55 6.16
CA PRO A 170 -23.30 -0.47 6.99
C PRO A 170 -23.94 0.92 7.09
N ARG A 171 -23.13 1.97 7.05
CA ARG A 171 -23.57 3.37 7.10
C ARG A 171 -23.47 4.06 5.74
N HIS A 172 -23.39 3.29 4.65
CA HIS A 172 -23.29 3.82 3.29
C HIS A 172 -22.15 4.83 3.12
N ALA A 173 -22.39 5.91 2.37
CA ALA A 173 -21.39 6.96 2.15
C ALA A 173 -21.18 7.87 3.37
N ASP A 174 -22.11 7.93 4.31
CA ASP A 174 -22.04 8.80 5.48
C ASP A 174 -20.77 8.57 6.29
N HIS A 175 -20.42 7.30 6.49
CA HIS A 175 -19.25 6.88 7.26
C HIS A 175 -18.18 6.20 6.37
N PHE A 176 -18.18 6.54 5.08
CA PHE A 176 -17.16 6.08 4.13
C PHE A 176 -16.91 7.13 3.04
N GLY A 177 -16.29 8.23 3.41
CA GLY A 177 -16.16 9.46 2.62
C GLY A 177 -15.67 9.30 1.19
N PHE A 178 -14.96 8.20 0.86
CA PHE A 178 -14.56 7.91 -0.51
C PHE A 178 -15.75 7.77 -1.47
N LEU A 179 -16.87 7.16 -1.03
CA LEU A 179 -18.04 6.91 -1.87
C LEU A 179 -18.78 8.19 -2.26
N THR A 180 -18.54 9.32 -1.59
CA THR A 180 -19.19 10.59 -1.88
C THR A 180 -18.72 11.21 -3.20
N PHE A 181 -17.52 10.85 -3.69
CA PHE A 181 -16.92 11.44 -4.88
C PHE A 181 -17.26 10.68 -6.15
N ASN A 182 -17.78 11.38 -7.18
CA ASN A 182 -18.12 10.80 -8.48
C ASN A 182 -16.96 10.01 -9.11
N GLU A 183 -15.75 10.52 -8.98
CA GLU A 183 -14.56 9.90 -9.55
C GLU A 183 -14.23 8.51 -8.99
N MET A 184 -14.75 8.18 -7.81
CA MET A 184 -14.51 6.92 -7.15
C MET A 184 -15.32 5.75 -7.70
N HIS A 185 -16.39 6.04 -8.47
CA HIS A 185 -17.31 5.05 -9.02
C HIS A 185 -16.90 4.52 -10.41
N THR A 186 -15.61 4.39 -10.66
CA THR A 186 -15.09 3.71 -11.85
C THR A 186 -14.84 2.24 -11.57
N SER A 187 -14.98 1.38 -12.57
CA SER A 187 -14.75 -0.06 -12.40
C SER A 187 -13.35 -0.41 -11.86
N ALA A 188 -12.34 0.42 -12.17
CA ALA A 188 -10.99 0.22 -11.65
C ALA A 188 -10.90 0.56 -10.15
N ARG A 189 -11.46 1.71 -9.71
CA ARG A 189 -11.40 2.15 -8.31
C ARG A 189 -12.31 1.34 -7.40
N CYS A 190 -13.46 0.89 -7.90
CA CYS A 190 -14.37 0.03 -7.16
C CYS A 190 -13.72 -1.27 -6.67
N LEU A 191 -12.66 -1.76 -7.35
CA LEU A 191 -11.93 -2.96 -6.94
C LEU A 191 -11.13 -2.76 -5.63
N HIS A 192 -10.94 -1.52 -5.20
CA HIS A 192 -10.19 -1.16 -4.00
C HIS A 192 -11.08 -0.90 -2.78
N PHE A 193 -12.41 -0.98 -2.93
CA PHE A 193 -13.36 -0.96 -1.83
C PHE A 193 -13.62 -2.39 -1.37
N LEU A 194 -13.17 -2.70 -0.16
CA LEU A 194 -13.08 -4.07 0.32
C LEU A 194 -13.82 -4.23 1.64
N ALA A 195 -14.55 -5.31 1.76
CA ALA A 195 -15.14 -5.71 3.04
C ALA A 195 -14.10 -6.42 3.89
N THR A 196 -14.21 -6.26 5.19
CA THR A 196 -13.54 -7.08 6.20
C THR A 196 -14.55 -7.55 7.23
N THR A 197 -14.26 -8.66 7.89
CA THR A 197 -15.20 -9.29 8.82
C THR A 197 -14.97 -8.76 10.22
N SER A 198 -16.03 -8.19 10.84
CA SER A 198 -15.95 -7.70 12.22
C SER A 198 -15.91 -8.85 13.24
N PRO A 199 -15.37 -8.60 14.46
CA PRO A 199 -15.39 -9.54 15.56
C PRO A 199 -16.79 -9.93 16.01
N SER A 200 -17.77 -9.05 15.87
CA SER A 200 -19.15 -9.31 16.25
C SER A 200 -19.90 -10.23 15.29
N ASN A 201 -19.33 -10.51 14.11
CA ASN A 201 -19.88 -11.46 13.14
C ASN A 201 -19.09 -12.79 13.17
N PRO A 202 -19.42 -13.73 14.09
CA PRO A 202 -18.54 -14.86 14.42
C PRO A 202 -18.60 -15.95 13.35
N SER A 203 -17.97 -15.73 12.24
CA SER A 203 -17.62 -16.80 11.30
C SER A 203 -16.43 -17.65 11.79
N GLY A 204 -15.91 -17.38 12.98
CA GLY A 204 -14.87 -18.14 13.67
C GLY A 204 -13.44 -17.86 13.21
N SER A 205 -13.21 -16.86 12.40
CA SER A 205 -11.87 -16.37 12.04
C SER A 205 -11.48 -15.14 12.86
N ALA A 206 -10.20 -14.83 12.88
CA ALA A 206 -9.69 -13.62 13.51
C ALA A 206 -10.35 -12.38 12.90
N ASP A 207 -10.65 -11.44 13.77
CA ASP A 207 -11.23 -10.15 13.47
C ASP A 207 -10.44 -9.43 12.38
N ASP A 208 -11.13 -8.82 11.43
CA ASP A 208 -10.51 -8.06 10.34
C ASP A 208 -9.47 -8.84 9.50
N HIS A 209 -9.68 -10.12 9.30
CA HIS A 209 -8.68 -10.98 8.68
C HIS A 209 -8.36 -10.60 7.23
N GLU A 210 -9.31 -10.06 6.45
CA GLU A 210 -9.06 -9.57 5.09
C GLU A 210 -8.16 -8.32 5.10
N PHE A 211 -8.48 -7.37 5.98
CA PHE A 211 -7.67 -6.19 6.20
C PHE A 211 -6.26 -6.57 6.69
N LEU A 212 -6.14 -7.38 7.74
CA LEU A 212 -4.86 -7.86 8.27
C LEU A 212 -4.07 -8.69 7.24
N GLY A 213 -4.77 -9.45 6.39
CA GLY A 213 -4.18 -10.18 5.26
C GLY A 213 -3.47 -9.26 4.27
N SER A 214 -4.05 -8.09 3.99
CA SER A 214 -3.46 -7.10 3.10
C SER A 214 -2.15 -6.49 3.65
N LEU A 215 -2.07 -6.31 4.97
CA LEU A 215 -0.85 -5.82 5.65
C LEU A 215 0.28 -6.86 5.69
N ASN A 216 -0.06 -8.12 5.47
CA ASN A 216 0.89 -9.22 5.39
C ASN A 216 1.22 -9.62 3.93
N ALA A 217 0.63 -8.98 2.95
CA ALA A 217 0.87 -9.24 1.53
C ALA A 217 2.31 -8.88 1.12
N PRO A 218 2.86 -9.53 0.07
CA PRO A 218 4.21 -9.22 -0.43
C PRO A 218 4.38 -7.77 -0.92
N ASN A 219 3.32 -7.15 -1.40
CA ASN A 219 3.29 -5.77 -1.89
C ASN A 219 2.08 -5.05 -1.27
N PRO A 220 2.18 -4.60 -0.02
CA PRO A 220 1.10 -3.89 0.64
C PRO A 220 0.88 -2.52 -0.02
N ALA A 221 -0.36 -2.01 0.04
CA ALA A 221 -0.69 -0.70 -0.49
C ALA A 221 0.07 0.43 0.25
N ASN A 222 0.30 1.56 -0.45
CA ASN A 222 0.89 2.73 0.20
C ASN A 222 -0.06 3.33 1.24
N MET A 223 -1.37 3.30 1.00
CA MET A 223 -2.38 3.68 1.98
C MET A 223 -3.41 2.55 2.12
N THR A 224 -3.66 2.14 3.36
CA THR A 224 -4.72 1.19 3.71
C THR A 224 -5.62 1.85 4.75
N TRP A 225 -6.89 2.01 4.42
CA TRP A 225 -7.90 2.63 5.28
C TRP A 225 -8.82 1.57 5.85
N LEU A 226 -9.21 1.71 7.12
CA LEU A 226 -10.20 0.89 7.78
C LEU A 226 -11.27 1.78 8.44
N THR A 227 -12.51 1.52 8.10
CA THR A 227 -13.69 2.04 8.79
C THR A 227 -14.36 0.86 9.51
N PRO A 228 -14.22 0.77 10.82
CA PRO A 228 -14.93 -0.23 11.61
C PRO A 228 -16.44 0.04 11.61
N ASN A 229 -17.24 -0.96 11.97
CA ASN A 229 -18.68 -0.80 12.17
C ASN A 229 -19.00 0.00 13.46
N ASP A 230 -20.28 0.35 13.68
CA ASP A 230 -20.68 1.22 14.78
C ASP A 230 -20.42 0.66 16.19
N ASN A 231 -20.29 -0.64 16.33
CA ASN A 231 -19.89 -1.23 17.62
C ASN A 231 -18.36 -1.11 17.83
N ASP A 232 -17.59 -1.36 16.78
CA ASP A 232 -16.15 -1.45 16.88
C ASP A 232 -15.47 -0.08 16.78
N ASN A 233 -16.11 0.90 16.11
CA ASN A 233 -15.63 2.30 16.07
C ASN A 233 -15.97 3.13 17.33
N GLY A 234 -16.78 2.60 18.24
CA GLY A 234 -17.19 3.27 19.49
C GLY A 234 -18.46 4.09 19.37
N HIS A 235 -19.12 4.19 18.21
CA HIS A 235 -20.38 4.94 18.04
C HIS A 235 -21.48 4.39 18.96
N ASP A 236 -21.80 3.10 18.84
CA ASP A 236 -22.88 2.46 19.60
C ASP A 236 -22.39 1.88 20.94
N SER A 237 -21.14 1.47 21.01
CA SER A 237 -20.55 0.83 22.20
C SER A 237 -19.82 1.80 23.13
N GLY A 238 -19.65 3.04 22.72
CA GLY A 238 -18.83 4.04 23.40
C GLY A 238 -17.34 3.71 23.42
N VAL A 239 -16.56 4.55 24.10
CA VAL A 239 -15.09 4.38 24.22
C VAL A 239 -14.69 2.97 24.68
N SER A 240 -15.44 2.39 25.62
CA SER A 240 -15.09 1.06 26.16
C SER A 240 -15.13 -0.04 25.11
N GLY A 241 -16.07 0.03 24.17
CA GLY A 241 -16.15 -0.92 23.05
C GLY A 241 -15.02 -0.69 22.03
N GLY A 242 -14.84 0.56 21.60
CA GLY A 242 -13.77 0.94 20.68
C GLY A 242 -12.38 0.65 21.22
N ASP A 243 -12.10 0.96 22.51
CA ASP A 243 -10.82 0.65 23.18
C ASP A 243 -10.56 -0.86 23.25
N SER A 244 -11.60 -1.65 23.53
CA SER A 244 -11.51 -3.11 23.52
C SER A 244 -11.20 -3.66 22.13
N TYR A 245 -11.88 -3.16 21.10
CA TYR A 245 -11.63 -3.49 19.70
C TYR A 245 -10.19 -3.16 19.30
N LEU A 246 -9.74 -1.93 19.52
CA LEU A 246 -8.38 -1.51 19.20
C LEU A 246 -7.31 -2.30 19.97
N SER A 247 -7.61 -2.70 21.22
CA SER A 247 -6.69 -3.52 22.02
C SER A 247 -6.40 -4.89 21.43
N ASN A 248 -7.33 -5.43 20.66
CA ASN A 248 -7.18 -6.70 19.94
C ASN A 248 -6.54 -6.48 18.55
N LEU A 249 -6.96 -5.47 17.80
CA LEU A 249 -6.55 -5.26 16.42
C LEU A 249 -5.14 -4.63 16.29
N VAL A 250 -4.86 -3.57 17.02
CA VAL A 250 -3.62 -2.78 16.85
C VAL A 250 -2.34 -3.58 17.08
N PRO A 251 -2.24 -4.49 18.07
CA PRO A 251 -1.08 -5.36 18.20
C PRO A 251 -0.83 -6.24 16.97
N LEU A 252 -1.90 -6.70 16.29
CA LEU A 252 -1.80 -7.49 15.07
C LEU A 252 -1.31 -6.64 13.90
N ILE A 253 -1.78 -5.39 13.78
CA ILE A 253 -1.29 -4.41 12.79
C ILE A 253 0.21 -4.16 13.00
N LEU A 254 0.61 -3.77 14.20
CA LEU A 254 2.00 -3.42 14.52
C LEU A 254 2.95 -4.63 14.40
N SER A 255 2.42 -5.85 14.51
CA SER A 255 3.19 -7.09 14.31
C SER A 255 3.14 -7.63 12.87
N SER A 256 2.42 -7.00 11.95
CA SER A 256 2.32 -7.42 10.54
C SER A 256 3.65 -7.30 9.79
N ASN A 257 3.74 -7.95 8.63
CA ASN A 257 4.91 -7.82 7.75
C ASN A 257 5.14 -6.37 7.31
N LEU A 258 4.06 -5.61 7.07
CA LEU A 258 4.14 -4.20 6.72
C LEU A 258 4.94 -3.42 7.78
N PHE A 259 4.55 -3.50 9.04
CA PHE A 259 5.18 -2.75 10.13
C PHE A 259 6.57 -3.27 10.53
N LYS A 260 6.86 -4.54 10.28
CA LYS A 260 8.19 -5.12 10.55
C LYS A 260 9.23 -4.81 9.48
N THR A 261 8.81 -4.62 8.23
CA THR A 261 9.75 -4.58 7.09
C THR A 261 9.71 -3.30 6.28
N HIS A 262 8.71 -2.43 6.52
CA HIS A 262 8.56 -1.16 5.82
C HIS A 262 8.58 0.01 6.81
N ARG A 263 8.74 1.21 6.26
CA ARG A 263 8.59 2.46 6.99
C ARG A 263 7.10 2.79 7.05
N ALA A 264 6.39 2.13 7.96
CA ALA A 264 4.95 2.23 8.09
C ALA A 264 4.54 3.11 9.28
N ALA A 265 3.44 3.84 9.14
CA ALA A 265 2.77 4.59 10.18
C ALA A 265 1.30 4.15 10.28
N LEU A 266 0.79 4.06 11.50
CA LEU A 266 -0.61 3.88 11.83
C LEU A 266 -1.14 5.19 12.39
N PHE A 267 -2.24 5.69 11.85
CA PHE A 267 -2.98 6.83 12.37
C PHE A 267 -4.35 6.36 12.85
N ILE A 268 -4.66 6.63 14.11
CA ILE A 268 -5.98 6.37 14.71
C ILE A 268 -6.55 7.72 15.11
N VAL A 269 -7.75 8.02 14.65
CA VAL A 269 -8.42 9.29 14.89
C VAL A 269 -9.93 9.10 15.02
N TYR A 270 -10.56 9.89 15.89
CA TYR A 270 -12.00 10.03 15.93
C TYR A 270 -12.44 11.12 14.94
N ASP A 271 -13.60 10.94 14.35
CA ASP A 271 -14.15 11.87 13.35
C ASP A 271 -14.62 13.17 13.97
N GLU A 272 -15.34 13.07 15.10
CA GLU A 272 -15.87 14.18 15.88
C GLU A 272 -15.98 13.82 17.37
N GLY A 273 -16.24 14.82 18.22
CA GLY A 273 -16.52 14.64 19.64
C GLY A 273 -18.00 14.72 19.96
N ASN A 274 -18.34 14.58 21.24
CA ASN A 274 -19.74 14.59 21.71
C ASN A 274 -20.31 15.99 21.91
N SER A 275 -19.49 17.04 21.95
CA SER A 275 -19.93 18.35 22.44
C SER A 275 -20.65 19.19 21.38
N GLY A 276 -20.66 18.76 20.14
CA GLY A 276 -21.20 19.55 19.06
C GLY A 276 -20.43 20.84 18.81
N CYS A 277 -20.84 21.62 17.84
CA CYS A 277 -20.22 22.90 17.52
C CYS A 277 -21.06 24.11 17.82
N SER A 278 -20.43 25.24 18.09
CA SER A 278 -21.10 26.52 18.26
C SER A 278 -20.36 27.58 17.43
N PRO A 279 -21.08 28.28 16.48
CA PRO A 279 -22.46 28.03 16.07
C PRO A 279 -22.61 26.77 15.20
N SER A 280 -23.75 26.09 15.31
CA SER A 280 -24.14 24.98 14.42
C SER A 280 -24.82 25.52 13.15
N PRO A 281 -24.58 24.94 11.94
CA PRO A 281 -23.61 23.83 11.65
C PRO A 281 -22.17 24.33 11.60
N CYS A 282 -21.22 23.47 12.01
CA CYS A 282 -19.81 23.78 11.90
C CYS A 282 -19.32 23.65 10.47
N SER A 283 -18.38 24.52 10.12
CA SER A 283 -17.51 24.29 8.98
C SER A 283 -16.10 24.77 9.30
N GLY A 284 -15.12 23.89 9.05
CA GLY A 284 -13.69 24.24 9.13
C GLY A 284 -12.95 23.80 10.37
N SER A 285 -13.50 23.96 11.58
CA SER A 285 -12.95 23.44 12.83
C SER A 285 -14.02 23.42 13.90
N THR A 286 -14.10 22.32 14.62
CA THR A 286 -14.98 22.20 15.80
C THR A 286 -14.26 22.70 17.05
N ASN A 287 -15.01 22.92 18.12
CA ASN A 287 -14.42 23.22 19.43
C ASN A 287 -14.04 21.95 20.21
N ASP A 288 -14.21 20.78 19.56
CA ASP A 288 -13.95 19.50 20.18
C ASP A 288 -12.54 19.03 19.87
N PHE A 289 -11.74 18.83 20.90
CA PHE A 289 -10.48 18.11 20.77
C PHE A 289 -10.72 16.60 20.78
N LEU A 290 -10.05 15.92 19.86
CA LEU A 290 -10.22 14.52 19.57
C LEU A 290 -8.97 13.73 19.93
N TYR A 291 -9.14 12.45 20.23
CA TYR A 291 -8.02 11.53 20.21
C TYR A 291 -7.52 11.37 18.77
N ALA A 292 -6.23 11.68 18.58
CA ALA A 292 -5.54 11.50 17.30
C ALA A 292 -4.10 11.05 17.56
N SER A 293 -3.82 9.79 17.33
CA SER A 293 -2.53 9.16 17.64
C SER A 293 -1.82 8.63 16.41
N TRP A 294 -0.49 8.72 16.45
CA TRP A 294 0.40 8.06 15.48
C TRP A 294 1.17 6.95 16.16
N SER A 295 1.30 5.79 15.51
CA SER A 295 2.02 4.62 16.02
C SER A 295 2.83 3.94 14.92
N GLY A 296 3.88 3.21 15.29
CA GLY A 296 4.67 2.42 14.34
C GLY A 296 6.17 2.77 14.31
N PRO A 297 6.95 2.08 13.47
CA PRO A 297 8.42 2.11 13.51
C PRO A 297 9.05 3.46 13.13
N VAL A 298 8.31 4.35 12.46
CA VAL A 298 8.81 5.68 12.05
C VAL A 298 8.33 6.80 12.97
N VAL A 299 7.47 6.48 13.93
CA VAL A 299 6.84 7.44 14.85
C VAL A 299 7.70 7.63 16.09
N LYS A 300 7.76 8.86 16.60
CA LYS A 300 8.42 9.18 17.87
C LYS A 300 7.71 8.45 19.00
N GLN A 301 8.51 7.98 19.96
CA GLN A 301 8.00 7.36 21.17
C GLN A 301 7.83 8.37 22.29
N ALA A 302 6.80 8.17 23.12
CA ALA A 302 6.45 9.02 24.25
C ALA A 302 6.38 10.51 23.88
N TYR A 303 5.77 10.82 22.74
CA TYR A 303 5.76 12.17 22.20
C TYR A 303 4.36 12.78 22.22
N VAL A 304 4.25 13.97 22.80
CA VAL A 304 3.04 14.79 22.77
C VAL A 304 3.24 15.92 21.77
N GLY A 305 2.41 15.98 20.75
CA GLY A 305 2.44 17.02 19.72
C GLY A 305 2.07 18.38 20.31
N THR A 306 2.66 19.43 19.77
CA THR A 306 2.46 20.81 20.24
C THR A 306 1.71 21.69 19.23
N GLY A 307 1.55 21.22 18.02
CA GLY A 307 0.78 21.90 16.98
C GLY A 307 -0.72 21.74 17.15
N SER A 308 -1.48 22.68 16.59
CA SER A 308 -2.94 22.60 16.47
C SER A 308 -3.28 21.99 15.11
N TYR A 309 -4.04 20.91 15.14
CA TYR A 309 -4.34 20.08 13.97
C TYR A 309 -5.85 19.81 13.83
N ASN A 310 -6.24 19.40 12.64
CA ASN A 310 -7.58 18.91 12.32
C ASN A 310 -7.52 17.94 11.12
N HIS A 311 -8.68 17.53 10.59
CA HIS A 311 -8.75 16.62 9.46
C HIS A 311 -8.01 17.14 8.20
N TYR A 312 -8.00 18.45 7.98
CA TYR A 312 -7.19 19.04 6.90
C TYR A 312 -5.67 18.91 7.15
N SER A 313 -5.25 18.92 8.42
CA SER A 313 -3.86 18.70 8.80
C SER A 313 -3.42 17.26 8.55
N PHE A 314 -4.29 16.29 8.78
CA PHE A 314 -4.05 14.91 8.39
C PHE A 314 -3.84 14.81 6.88
N LEU A 315 -4.76 15.35 6.09
CA LEU A 315 -4.67 15.34 4.63
C LEU A 315 -3.38 16.04 4.15
N LYS A 316 -3.06 17.20 4.74
CA LYS A 316 -1.81 17.93 4.48
C LYS A 316 -0.56 17.10 4.80
N THR A 317 -0.62 16.25 5.82
CA THR A 317 0.47 15.35 6.18
C THR A 317 0.69 14.30 5.09
N VAL A 318 -0.38 13.71 4.58
CA VAL A 318 -0.37 12.76 3.46
C VAL A 318 0.23 13.41 2.21
N GLU A 319 -0.25 14.59 1.85
CA GLU A 319 0.23 15.37 0.71
C GLU A 319 1.70 15.72 0.82
N THR A 320 2.11 16.26 1.97
CA THR A 320 3.52 16.64 2.22
C THR A 320 4.43 15.44 2.16
N ASN A 321 4.01 14.32 2.78
CA ASN A 321 4.82 13.11 2.81
C ASN A 321 5.08 12.52 1.42
N TRP A 322 4.10 12.56 0.53
CA TRP A 322 4.24 11.98 -0.81
C TRP A 322 4.48 13.01 -1.91
N GLY A 323 4.58 14.30 -1.56
CA GLY A 323 4.82 15.38 -2.52
C GLY A 323 3.63 15.62 -3.45
N LEU A 324 2.41 15.45 -2.94
CA LEU A 324 1.17 15.67 -3.68
C LEU A 324 0.75 17.14 -3.58
N SER A 325 0.07 17.64 -4.60
CA SER A 325 -0.54 18.97 -4.54
C SER A 325 -1.81 18.93 -3.70
N SER A 326 -2.10 19.99 -2.98
CA SER A 326 -3.33 20.12 -2.20
C SER A 326 -4.59 20.07 -3.06
N LEU A 327 -5.69 19.62 -2.45
CA LEU A 327 -7.00 19.50 -3.07
C LEU A 327 -7.78 20.78 -2.99
N THR A 328 -7.74 21.46 -1.85
CA THR A 328 -8.49 22.69 -1.55
C THR A 328 -7.61 23.75 -0.88
N SER A 329 -8.19 24.89 -0.56
CA SER A 329 -7.52 25.91 0.26
C SER A 329 -7.38 25.51 1.72
N ASN A 330 -8.26 24.64 2.25
CA ASN A 330 -8.25 24.25 3.66
C ASN A 330 -7.00 23.40 3.96
N ASP A 331 -6.78 22.32 3.20
CA ASP A 331 -5.58 21.49 3.33
C ASP A 331 -4.32 22.22 2.89
N ALA A 332 -4.40 23.10 1.88
CA ALA A 332 -3.26 23.93 1.48
C ALA A 332 -2.71 24.80 2.62
N ASN A 333 -3.59 25.35 3.44
CA ASN A 333 -3.27 26.24 4.56
C ASN A 333 -3.07 25.49 5.89
N ALA A 334 -3.43 24.23 5.97
CA ALA A 334 -3.27 23.44 7.18
C ALA A 334 -1.80 23.13 7.50
N SER A 335 -1.47 22.99 8.77
CA SER A 335 -0.15 22.57 9.23
C SER A 335 -0.02 21.05 9.12
N PRO A 336 1.00 20.51 8.46
CA PRO A 336 1.21 19.06 8.42
C PRO A 336 1.71 18.55 9.78
N MET A 337 1.31 17.35 10.16
CA MET A 337 1.66 16.68 11.42
C MET A 337 3.06 16.05 11.38
N THR A 338 4.04 16.74 10.82
CA THR A 338 5.40 16.18 10.62
C THR A 338 6.20 16.03 11.88
N GLU A 339 5.83 16.73 12.96
CA GLU A 339 6.52 16.65 14.26
C GLU A 339 6.45 15.27 14.91
N PHE A 340 5.49 14.43 14.52
CA PHE A 340 5.29 13.09 15.09
C PHE A 340 6.30 12.05 14.60
N PHE A 341 7.03 12.33 13.52
CA PHE A 341 7.92 11.36 12.90
C PHE A 341 9.37 11.58 13.34
N ALA A 342 10.09 10.45 13.48
CA ALA A 342 11.52 10.49 13.72
C ALA A 342 12.21 11.16 12.51
N SER A 343 13.14 12.09 12.80
CA SER A 343 13.93 12.72 11.74
C SER A 343 14.62 11.63 10.92
N THR A 344 14.41 11.61 9.62
CA THR A 344 15.25 10.84 8.71
C THR A 344 16.60 11.56 8.65
N THR A 345 17.45 11.39 9.68
CA THR A 345 18.85 11.72 9.53
C THR A 345 19.37 10.77 8.46
N THR A 346 19.55 11.28 7.25
CA THR A 346 20.48 10.72 6.30
C THR A 346 21.85 10.84 6.95
N THR A 347 22.22 9.89 7.79
CA THR A 347 23.63 9.56 7.95
C THR A 347 24.01 9.06 6.57
N SER A 348 24.59 9.95 5.75
CA SER A 348 25.36 9.52 4.62
C SER A 348 26.26 8.42 5.17
N PRO A 349 26.23 7.19 4.63
CA PRO A 349 27.19 6.19 5.08
C PRO A 349 28.56 6.86 4.97
N PRO A 350 29.44 6.71 5.96
CA PRO A 350 30.76 7.27 5.89
C PRO A 350 31.32 6.85 4.53
N SER A 351 31.91 7.82 3.80
CA SER A 351 32.59 7.58 2.51
C SER A 351 33.78 6.66 2.75
N GLY A 352 33.50 5.44 3.14
CA GLY A 352 34.40 4.33 3.31
C GLY A 352 34.20 3.43 2.09
N ASN A 353 35.28 3.23 1.35
CA ASN A 353 35.43 2.35 0.22
C ASN A 353 34.43 1.19 0.22
N GLN A 354 33.29 1.34 -0.50
CA GLN A 354 32.50 0.17 -0.82
C GLN A 354 33.40 -0.75 -1.66
N PRO A 355 33.60 -2.02 -1.27
CA PRO A 355 34.22 -2.95 -2.18
C PRO A 355 33.37 -2.99 -3.45
N ALA A 356 33.99 -2.68 -4.59
CA ALA A 356 33.34 -2.74 -5.88
C ALA A 356 32.57 -4.06 -6.00
N SER A 357 31.29 -3.99 -6.31
CA SER A 357 30.46 -5.18 -6.42
C SER A 357 31.16 -6.13 -7.41
N PHE A 358 31.31 -7.39 -7.04
CA PHE A 358 31.96 -8.45 -7.83
C PHE A 358 31.47 -8.43 -9.31
N TRP A 359 30.22 -8.06 -9.52
CA TRP A 359 29.56 -8.05 -10.83
C TRP A 359 29.86 -6.82 -11.70
N THR A 360 30.35 -5.74 -11.13
CA THR A 360 30.71 -4.50 -11.88
C THR A 360 32.20 -4.39 -12.15
N ASN A 361 33.01 -5.39 -11.76
CA ASN A 361 34.42 -5.39 -12.06
C ASN A 361 34.63 -5.70 -13.56
N PRO A 362 35.22 -4.78 -14.35
CA PRO A 362 35.38 -4.95 -15.78
C PRO A 362 36.25 -6.12 -16.18
N LEU A 363 37.01 -6.72 -15.24
CA LEU A 363 37.82 -7.91 -15.47
C LEU A 363 37.08 -9.22 -15.23
N VAL A 364 35.98 -9.23 -14.47
CA VAL A 364 35.23 -10.45 -14.14
C VAL A 364 34.26 -10.85 -15.25
N MET A 365 33.59 -9.90 -15.88
CA MET A 365 32.64 -10.19 -16.95
C MET A 365 33.23 -10.88 -18.18
N PRO A 366 34.41 -10.48 -18.70
CA PRO A 366 35.04 -11.19 -19.80
C PRO A 366 35.43 -12.64 -19.46
N VAL A 367 35.84 -12.90 -18.21
CA VAL A 367 36.24 -14.28 -17.75
C VAL A 367 35.03 -15.20 -17.68
N ILE A 368 33.88 -14.70 -17.18
CA ILE A 368 32.64 -15.49 -17.10
C ILE A 368 32.12 -15.79 -18.52
N LEU A 369 32.09 -14.81 -19.40
CA LEU A 369 31.67 -14.98 -20.79
C LEU A 369 32.60 -15.93 -21.54
N GLY A 370 33.90 -15.87 -21.29
CA GLY A 370 34.89 -16.79 -21.85
C GLY A 370 34.69 -18.23 -21.40
N ALA A 371 34.38 -18.45 -20.11
CA ALA A 371 34.11 -19.77 -19.57
C ALA A 371 32.83 -20.40 -20.12
N ILE A 372 31.79 -19.61 -20.31
CA ILE A 372 30.53 -20.06 -20.92
C ILE A 372 30.74 -20.43 -22.38
N LEU A 373 31.44 -19.62 -23.15
CA LEU A 373 31.74 -19.89 -24.57
C LEU A 373 32.60 -21.15 -24.75
N THR A 374 33.63 -21.33 -23.93
CA THR A 374 34.46 -22.54 -23.95
C THR A 374 33.67 -23.79 -23.56
N GLY A 375 32.79 -23.71 -22.59
CA GLY A 375 31.87 -24.80 -22.21
C GLY A 375 30.93 -25.21 -23.35
N ILE A 376 30.34 -24.25 -24.06
CA ILE A 376 29.48 -24.51 -25.21
C ILE A 376 30.24 -25.15 -26.36
N VAL A 377 31.45 -24.66 -26.67
CA VAL A 377 32.31 -25.24 -27.72
C VAL A 377 32.72 -26.66 -27.37
N TYR A 378 33.08 -26.94 -26.12
CA TYR A 378 33.41 -28.27 -25.64
C TYR A 378 32.23 -29.25 -25.79
N LEU A 379 31.03 -28.84 -25.41
CA LEU A 379 29.80 -29.64 -25.57
C LEU A 379 29.49 -29.95 -27.03
N VAL A 380 29.64 -29.01 -27.94
CA VAL A 380 29.42 -29.21 -29.38
C VAL A 380 30.46 -30.16 -29.99
N VAL A 381 31.72 -30.01 -29.63
CA VAL A 381 32.82 -30.88 -30.10
C VAL A 381 32.68 -32.30 -29.56
N SER A 382 32.34 -32.45 -28.28
CA SER A 382 32.16 -33.78 -27.65
C SER A 382 30.98 -34.54 -28.26
N ARG A 383 29.86 -33.87 -28.55
CA ARG A 383 28.70 -34.46 -29.25
C ARG A 383 29.03 -34.85 -30.69
N ARG A 384 29.89 -34.10 -31.42
CA ARG A 384 30.33 -34.46 -32.75
C ARG A 384 31.25 -35.73 -32.71
N ARG A 385 32.16 -35.83 -31.74
CA ARG A 385 33.01 -37.02 -31.57
C ARG A 385 32.21 -38.26 -31.23
N SER A 386 31.16 -38.16 -30.40
CA SER A 386 30.29 -39.29 -30.07
C SER A 386 29.46 -39.76 -31.28
N ALA A 387 28.99 -38.82 -32.13
CA ALA A 387 28.26 -39.15 -33.34
C ALA A 387 29.14 -39.82 -34.40
N THR A 388 30.42 -39.43 -34.49
CA THR A 388 31.41 -40.04 -35.39
C THR A 388 31.78 -41.46 -34.95
N LYS A 389 31.99 -41.69 -33.63
CA LYS A 389 32.23 -43.04 -33.08
C LYS A 389 31.08 -44.01 -33.35
N ARG A 390 29.84 -43.57 -33.18
CA ARG A 390 28.66 -44.42 -33.51
C ARG A 390 28.56 -44.77 -35.00
N ARG A 391 29.00 -43.92 -35.92
CA ARG A 391 29.02 -44.22 -37.34
C ARG A 391 30.08 -45.24 -37.73
N VAL A 392 31.29 -45.22 -37.09
CA VAL A 392 32.38 -46.17 -37.34
C VAL A 392 32.02 -47.56 -36.86
N VAL A 393 31.31 -47.69 -35.73
CA VAL A 393 30.86 -49.00 -35.20
C VAL A 393 29.76 -49.58 -36.09
N GLN A 394 28.84 -48.78 -36.62
CA GLN A 394 27.75 -49.26 -37.51
C GLN A 394 28.21 -49.69 -38.90
N THR A 395 29.34 -49.14 -39.40
CA THR A 395 29.94 -49.57 -40.67
C THR A 395 30.78 -50.86 -40.53
N SER A 396 31.35 -51.17 -39.37
CA SER A 396 32.07 -52.41 -39.15
C SER A 396 31.13 -53.61 -38.96
N GLU A 397 29.94 -53.42 -38.42
CA GLU A 397 28.94 -54.49 -38.28
C GLU A 397 28.23 -54.86 -39.60
N THR A 398 28.18 -53.94 -40.59
CA THR A 398 27.56 -54.18 -41.88
C THR A 398 28.50 -54.88 -42.91
N GLN A 399 29.81 -54.97 -42.60
CA GLN A 399 30.78 -55.73 -43.42
C GLN A 399 31.08 -57.14 -42.91
N ALA A 400 30.49 -57.54 -41.76
CA ALA A 400 30.68 -58.86 -41.16
C ALA A 400 29.43 -59.77 -41.31
N LYS A 401 28.50 -59.45 -42.24
CA LYS A 401 27.38 -60.32 -42.60
C LYS A 401 27.37 -60.60 -44.09
#